data_73d18ffc3d6b881f3838fd49b7af0193
#
_entry.id   73d18ffc3d6b881f3838fd49b7af0193
#
_cell.length_a   1.000
_cell.length_b   1.000
_cell.length_c   1.000
_cell.angle_alpha   90.00
_cell.angle_beta   90.00
_cell.angle_gamma   90.00
#
_symmetry.space_group_name_H-M   'P 1'
#
loop_
_entity.id
_entity.type
_entity.pdbx_description
1 polymer ?
#
loop_
_entity_poly.entity_id
_entity_poly.type
_entity_poly.pdbx_seq_one_letter_code
_entity_poly.pdbx_strand_id
1 'polypeptide(L)'
;MFMPDTRNWRGPHPKDLECFAPRWVPVLQAAVADLSWLLGRGYSSRASLKLVGDRYSLRDRQRKALQRCAASDDACLERRAKRLSPSDLEDRTVVVDGYNVLLTLEAALSGGLLLLARDGVMRDLSAMSAHYRRLRATLPAIELLAEFFASARCSQIIWYLDRPVSNSGRLKRLIQEIVAGR
;
A
#
# COMPACT_ATOMS: atom_id res chain seq x y z
N MET A 1 -2.93 -25.24 18.88
CA MET A 1 -2.00 -24.10 19.00
C MET A 1 -1.16 -24.02 17.73
N PHE A 2 -1.55 -23.17 16.76
CA PHE A 2 -0.86 -23.08 15.46
C PHE A 2 0.34 -22.17 15.65
N MET A 3 1.56 -22.70 15.54
CA MET A 3 2.77 -21.87 15.45
C MET A 3 2.68 -21.01 14.18
N PRO A 4 2.86 -19.68 14.26
CA PRO A 4 2.92 -18.85 13.08
C PRO A 4 4.18 -19.20 12.28
N ASP A 5 4.04 -19.37 10.97
CA ASP A 5 5.17 -19.60 10.08
C ASP A 5 6.12 -18.39 10.16
N THR A 6 7.27 -18.59 10.78
CA THR A 6 8.27 -17.56 11.06
C THR A 6 8.95 -17.02 9.80
N ARG A 7 8.66 -17.58 8.63
CA ARG A 7 9.32 -17.29 7.34
C ARG A 7 8.60 -16.24 6.47
N ASN A 8 7.47 -15.69 6.92
CA ASN A 8 6.65 -14.77 6.11
C ASN A 8 6.40 -13.43 6.81
N TRP A 9 7.45 -12.60 6.89
CA TRP A 9 7.34 -11.20 7.28
C TRP A 9 7.28 -10.33 6.03
N ARG A 10 6.41 -9.30 6.01
CA ARG A 10 6.50 -8.18 5.08
C ARG A 10 7.48 -7.11 5.59
N GLY A 11 8.46 -7.53 6.36
CA GLY A 11 9.51 -6.69 6.92
C GLY A 11 10.46 -6.16 5.85
N PRO A 12 11.56 -5.51 6.31
CA PRO A 12 12.55 -4.92 5.41
C PRO A 12 13.10 -5.95 4.43
N HIS A 13 13.12 -5.59 3.16
CA HIS A 13 13.80 -6.42 2.17
C HIS A 13 15.32 -6.22 2.28
N PRO A 14 16.17 -7.26 2.13
CA PRO A 14 17.63 -7.14 2.29
C PRO A 14 18.27 -6.00 1.47
N LYS A 15 17.68 -5.67 0.30
CA LYS A 15 18.16 -4.59 -0.56
C LYS A 15 17.65 -3.20 -0.18
N ASP A 16 16.79 -3.06 0.83
CA ASP A 16 16.20 -1.76 1.16
C ASP A 16 17.23 -0.77 1.68
N LEU A 17 18.12 -1.22 2.56
CA LEU A 17 19.19 -0.37 3.09
C LEU A 17 20.10 0.18 1.99
N GLU A 18 20.35 -0.59 0.94
CA GLU A 18 21.19 -0.16 -0.18
C GLU A 18 20.41 0.71 -1.17
N CYS A 19 19.19 0.30 -1.56
CA CYS A 19 18.39 0.98 -2.57
C CYS A 19 17.81 2.31 -2.10
N PHE A 20 17.57 2.45 -0.79
CA PHE A 20 16.91 3.63 -0.19
C PHE A 20 17.80 4.31 0.86
N ALA A 21 19.11 4.11 0.80
CA ALA A 21 20.05 4.87 1.60
C ALA A 21 19.86 6.40 1.38
N PRO A 22 20.17 7.25 2.35
CA PRO A 22 19.95 8.71 2.27
C PRO A 22 20.48 9.35 0.98
N ARG A 23 21.59 8.87 0.45
CA ARG A 23 22.17 9.33 -0.83
C ARG A 23 21.25 9.16 -2.04
N TRP A 24 20.32 8.19 -2.00
CA TRP A 24 19.37 7.93 -3.08
C TRP A 24 18.12 8.78 -3.02
N VAL A 25 17.81 9.38 -1.87
CA VAL A 25 16.56 10.15 -1.69
C VAL A 25 16.44 11.28 -2.71
N PRO A 26 17.43 12.19 -2.89
CA PRO A 26 17.30 13.27 -3.87
C PRO A 26 17.20 12.73 -5.31
N VAL A 27 17.93 11.65 -5.63
CA VAL A 27 17.88 11.02 -6.96
C VAL A 27 16.50 10.44 -7.23
N LEU A 28 15.92 9.75 -6.26
CA LEU A 28 14.58 9.16 -6.39
C LEU A 28 13.50 10.25 -6.47
N GLN A 29 13.64 11.34 -5.72
CA GLN A 29 12.71 12.48 -5.80
C GLN A 29 12.74 13.13 -7.18
N ALA A 30 13.92 13.37 -7.75
CA ALA A 30 14.07 13.89 -9.11
C ALA A 30 13.48 12.93 -10.15
N ALA A 31 13.76 11.63 -10.02
CA ALA A 31 13.19 10.61 -10.91
C ALA A 31 11.65 10.52 -10.82
N VAL A 32 11.08 10.67 -9.61
CA VAL A 32 9.62 10.74 -9.42
C VAL A 32 9.04 11.98 -10.11
N ALA A 33 9.72 13.12 -10.03
CA ALA A 33 9.29 14.35 -10.71
C ALA A 33 9.27 14.17 -12.24
N ASP A 34 10.37 13.65 -12.81
CA ASP A 34 10.47 13.39 -14.26
C ASP A 34 9.41 12.40 -14.75
N LEU A 35 9.23 11.29 -14.02
CA LEU A 35 8.20 10.30 -14.36
C LEU A 35 6.80 10.92 -14.30
N SER A 36 6.52 11.69 -13.27
CA SER A 36 5.22 12.35 -13.07
C SER A 36 4.93 13.34 -14.20
N TRP A 37 5.93 14.09 -14.65
CA TRP A 37 5.82 15.02 -15.77
C TRP A 37 5.47 14.29 -17.08
N LEU A 38 6.14 13.16 -17.37
CA LEU A 38 5.84 12.34 -18.54
C LEU A 38 4.40 11.77 -18.47
N LEU A 39 3.98 11.29 -17.31
CA LEU A 39 2.62 10.79 -17.11
C LEU A 39 1.58 11.89 -17.33
N GLY A 40 1.84 13.13 -16.88
CA GLY A 40 0.96 14.28 -17.08
C GLY A 40 0.81 14.70 -18.56
N ARG A 41 1.75 14.29 -19.39
CA ARG A 41 1.70 14.50 -20.85
C ARG A 41 1.11 13.32 -21.63
N GLY A 42 0.57 12.33 -20.94
CA GLY A 42 -0.07 11.16 -21.55
C GLY A 42 0.89 10.10 -22.10
N TYR A 43 2.18 10.17 -21.76
CA TYR A 43 3.11 9.12 -22.16
C TYR A 43 2.81 7.80 -21.45
N SER A 44 3.03 6.69 -22.13
CA SER A 44 2.84 5.34 -21.59
C SER A 44 3.64 5.15 -20.29
N SER A 45 2.98 4.71 -19.22
CA SER A 45 3.62 4.47 -17.91
C SER A 45 4.81 3.52 -18.01
N ARG A 46 4.69 2.45 -18.82
CA ARG A 46 5.76 1.46 -18.99
C ARG A 46 6.99 2.06 -19.70
N ALA A 47 6.76 2.82 -20.78
CA ALA A 47 7.86 3.45 -21.53
C ALA A 47 8.54 4.54 -20.70
N SER A 48 7.75 5.39 -20.03
CA SER A 48 8.26 6.46 -19.17
C SER A 48 9.06 5.91 -17.99
N LEU A 49 8.57 4.85 -17.33
CA LEU A 49 9.29 4.19 -16.25
C LEU A 49 10.63 3.62 -16.72
N LYS A 50 10.67 3.02 -17.92
CA LYS A 50 11.92 2.53 -18.49
C LYS A 50 12.87 3.69 -18.75
N LEU A 51 12.43 4.73 -19.46
CA LEU A 51 13.23 5.91 -19.81
C LEU A 51 13.84 6.58 -18.56
N VAL A 52 13.01 6.91 -17.58
CA VAL A 52 13.46 7.55 -16.33
C VAL A 52 14.35 6.62 -15.51
N GLY A 53 13.96 5.36 -15.40
CA GLY A 53 14.76 4.37 -14.69
C GLY A 53 16.15 4.17 -15.28
N ASP A 54 16.30 4.21 -16.61
CA ASP A 54 17.59 4.12 -17.31
C ASP A 54 18.40 5.41 -17.11
N ARG A 55 17.79 6.58 -17.27
CA ARG A 55 18.42 7.90 -17.04
C ARG A 55 19.10 8.00 -15.68
N TYR A 56 18.42 7.54 -14.62
CA TYR A 56 18.92 7.60 -13.26
C TYR A 56 19.65 6.33 -12.81
N SER A 57 19.89 5.37 -13.71
CA SER A 57 20.53 4.07 -13.43
C SER A 57 19.89 3.34 -12.26
N LEU A 58 18.54 3.38 -12.18
CA LEU A 58 17.79 2.83 -11.07
C LEU A 58 17.69 1.31 -11.14
N ARG A 59 17.85 0.67 -9.98
CA ARG A 59 17.63 -0.76 -9.80
C ARG A 59 16.13 -1.10 -9.82
N ASP A 60 15.77 -2.34 -10.07
CA ASP A 60 14.36 -2.80 -10.16
C ASP A 60 13.52 -2.38 -8.95
N ARG A 61 14.09 -2.47 -7.74
CA ARG A 61 13.36 -2.11 -6.52
C ARG A 61 13.11 -0.60 -6.42
N GLN A 62 14.05 0.22 -6.88
CA GLN A 62 13.88 1.67 -6.98
C GLN A 62 12.88 2.04 -8.08
N ARG A 63 12.90 1.33 -9.23
CA ARG A 63 11.89 1.51 -10.29
C ARG A 63 10.47 1.18 -9.80
N LYS A 64 10.32 0.13 -8.97
CA LYS A 64 9.03 -0.16 -8.31
C LYS A 64 8.59 0.97 -7.39
N ALA A 65 9.51 1.56 -6.63
CA ALA A 65 9.21 2.71 -5.79
C ALA A 65 8.75 3.92 -6.62
N LEU A 66 9.44 4.21 -7.74
CA LEU A 66 9.01 5.24 -8.68
C LEU A 66 7.57 5.03 -9.16
N GLN A 67 7.27 3.82 -9.62
CA GLN A 67 5.94 3.47 -10.12
C GLN A 67 4.85 3.65 -9.03
N ARG A 68 5.19 3.40 -7.78
CA ARG A 68 4.26 3.57 -6.64
C ARG A 68 4.09 5.04 -6.24
N CYS A 69 5.12 5.87 -6.42
CA CYS A 69 5.14 7.25 -5.95
C CYS A 69 4.73 8.28 -7.00
N ALA A 70 4.99 8.00 -8.29
CA ALA A 70 4.72 8.95 -9.35
C ALA A 70 3.24 9.01 -9.73
N ALA A 71 2.76 10.22 -9.96
CA ALA A 71 1.43 10.50 -10.50
C ALA A 71 1.49 11.86 -11.20
N SER A 72 0.64 12.08 -12.23
CA SER A 72 0.48 13.40 -12.85
C SER A 72 -0.08 14.41 -11.86
N ASP A 73 0.07 15.70 -12.13
CA ASP A 73 -0.47 16.76 -11.28
C ASP A 73 -2.00 16.66 -11.17
N ASP A 74 -2.67 16.44 -12.31
CA ASP A 74 -4.13 16.27 -12.34
C ASP A 74 -4.58 15.08 -11.49
N ALA A 75 -3.91 13.92 -11.61
CA ALA A 75 -4.22 12.76 -10.79
C ALA A 75 -3.96 13.01 -9.29
N CYS A 76 -2.94 13.80 -8.94
CA CYS A 76 -2.69 14.21 -7.57
C CYS A 76 -3.81 15.13 -7.05
N LEU A 77 -4.24 16.10 -7.85
CA LEU A 77 -5.33 17.02 -7.50
C LEU A 77 -6.65 16.27 -7.31
N GLU A 78 -7.02 15.40 -8.27
CA GLU A 78 -8.21 14.57 -8.14
C GLU A 78 -8.23 13.70 -6.88
N ARG A 79 -7.11 13.04 -6.58
CA ARG A 79 -7.02 12.17 -5.39
C ARG A 79 -7.09 12.97 -4.10
N ARG A 80 -6.46 14.15 -4.06
CA ARG A 80 -6.53 15.05 -2.90
C ARG A 80 -7.94 15.58 -2.68
N ALA A 81 -8.65 15.94 -3.74
CA ALA A 81 -10.04 16.40 -3.68
C ALA A 81 -11.02 15.32 -3.16
N LYS A 82 -10.67 14.04 -3.37
CA LYS A 82 -11.46 12.88 -2.87
C LYS A 82 -11.06 12.43 -1.46
N ARG A 83 -10.08 13.10 -0.84
CA ARG A 83 -9.62 12.72 0.49
C ARG A 83 -10.66 13.12 1.53
N LEU A 84 -11.03 12.15 2.35
CA LEU A 84 -11.93 12.34 3.48
C LEU A 84 -11.13 12.35 4.79
N SER A 85 -11.65 13.07 5.77
CA SER A 85 -11.21 12.99 7.16
C SER A 85 -11.96 11.87 7.89
N PRO A 86 -11.47 11.39 9.04
CA PRO A 86 -12.22 10.41 9.84
C PRO A 86 -13.65 10.86 10.21
N SER A 87 -13.85 12.16 10.44
CA SER A 87 -15.18 12.73 10.73
C SER A 87 -16.15 12.65 9.54
N ASP A 88 -15.64 12.61 8.32
CA ASP A 88 -16.50 12.47 7.12
C ASP A 88 -17.05 11.05 6.96
N LEU A 89 -16.56 10.09 7.75
CA LEU A 89 -16.98 8.68 7.71
C LEU A 89 -18.12 8.36 8.67
N GLU A 90 -18.47 9.29 9.56
CA GLU A 90 -19.54 9.11 10.54
C GLU A 90 -20.88 8.81 9.84
N ASP A 91 -21.56 7.77 10.33
CA ASP A 91 -22.83 7.26 9.81
C ASP A 91 -22.82 6.83 8.33
N ARG A 92 -21.63 6.65 7.75
CA ARG A 92 -21.50 6.22 6.34
C ARG A 92 -21.12 4.76 6.20
N THR A 93 -21.51 4.18 5.07
CA THR A 93 -20.99 2.90 4.60
C THR A 93 -19.62 3.13 3.96
N VAL A 94 -18.61 2.47 4.49
CA VAL A 94 -17.23 2.53 3.96
C VAL A 94 -16.91 1.25 3.20
N VAL A 95 -16.42 1.42 1.98
CA VAL A 95 -15.97 0.30 1.14
C VAL A 95 -14.44 0.25 1.18
N VAL A 96 -13.89 -0.89 1.57
CA VAL A 96 -12.45 -1.11 1.76
C VAL A 96 -11.91 -2.05 0.70
N ASP A 97 -10.87 -1.61 -0.04
CA ASP A 97 -10.01 -2.51 -0.80
C ASP A 97 -9.10 -3.25 0.18
N GLY A 98 -9.54 -4.45 0.58
CA GLY A 98 -9.00 -5.15 1.73
C GLY A 98 -7.52 -5.50 1.59
N TYR A 99 -7.09 -5.97 0.42
CA TYR A 99 -5.69 -6.33 0.24
C TYR A 99 -4.77 -5.12 0.24
N ASN A 100 -5.13 -4.05 -0.45
CA ASN A 100 -4.28 -2.84 -0.50
C ASN A 100 -4.07 -2.24 0.89
N VAL A 101 -5.12 -2.15 1.69
CA VAL A 101 -5.02 -1.62 3.05
C VAL A 101 -4.24 -2.56 3.97
N LEU A 102 -4.57 -3.86 3.97
CA LEU A 102 -3.90 -4.84 4.82
C LEU A 102 -2.42 -4.99 4.51
N LEU A 103 -2.03 -5.06 3.22
CA LEU A 103 -0.63 -5.18 2.83
C LEU A 103 0.21 -4.01 3.31
N THR A 104 -0.34 -2.79 3.20
CA THR A 104 0.34 -1.58 3.67
C THR A 104 0.49 -1.57 5.19
N LEU A 105 -0.55 -1.96 5.93
CA LEU A 105 -0.48 -2.05 7.40
C LEU A 105 0.44 -3.20 7.87
N GLU A 106 0.36 -4.36 7.24
CA GLU A 106 1.27 -5.47 7.53
C GLU A 106 2.74 -5.08 7.30
N ALA A 107 3.03 -4.32 6.23
CA ALA A 107 4.37 -3.79 5.97
C ALA A 107 4.78 -2.79 7.06
N ALA A 108 3.90 -1.87 7.46
CA ALA A 108 4.15 -0.92 8.55
C ALA A 108 4.48 -1.64 9.85
N LEU A 109 3.63 -2.56 10.28
CA LEU A 109 3.77 -3.31 11.54
C LEU A 109 4.98 -4.27 11.54
N SER A 110 5.45 -4.64 10.36
CA SER A 110 6.62 -5.51 10.19
C SER A 110 7.92 -4.73 10.00
N GLY A 111 7.92 -3.39 10.08
CA GLY A 111 9.09 -2.55 9.81
C GLY A 111 9.50 -2.52 8.34
N GLY A 112 8.59 -2.86 7.42
CA GLY A 112 8.81 -2.77 5.98
C GLY A 112 8.88 -1.33 5.49
N LEU A 113 9.42 -1.16 4.28
CA LEU A 113 9.54 0.16 3.67
C LEU A 113 8.16 0.71 3.27
N LEU A 114 7.84 1.88 3.78
CA LEU A 114 6.69 2.67 3.36
C LEU A 114 7.13 3.90 2.59
N LEU A 115 6.40 4.22 1.55
CA LEU A 115 6.65 5.33 0.65
C LEU A 115 5.50 6.33 0.74
N LEU A 116 5.81 7.58 1.05
CA LEU A 116 4.87 8.68 0.91
C LEU A 116 4.88 9.11 -0.57
N ALA A 117 3.81 8.81 -1.28
CA ALA A 117 3.69 9.12 -2.70
C ALA A 117 3.29 10.59 -2.95
N ARG A 118 3.42 11.05 -4.19
CA ARG A 118 3.13 12.45 -4.59
C ARG A 118 1.71 12.92 -4.25
N ASP A 119 0.77 12.00 -4.30
CA ASP A 119 -0.64 12.25 -3.95
C ASP A 119 -0.92 12.28 -2.44
N GLY A 120 0.10 12.09 -1.60
CA GLY A 120 0.00 12.06 -0.15
C GLY A 120 -0.47 10.73 0.44
N VAL A 121 -0.54 9.67 -0.37
CA VAL A 121 -0.94 8.33 0.08
C VAL A 121 0.29 7.50 0.42
N MET A 122 0.24 6.81 1.56
CA MET A 122 1.26 5.84 1.95
C MET A 122 1.10 4.55 1.14
N ARG A 123 2.20 4.03 0.64
CA ARG A 123 2.25 2.79 -0.14
C ARG A 123 3.42 1.92 0.28
N ASP A 124 3.20 0.62 0.29
CA ASP A 124 4.27 -0.37 0.46
C ASP A 124 4.88 -0.80 -0.88
N LEU A 125 6.02 -1.49 -0.81
CA LEU A 125 6.67 -2.12 -1.97
C LEU A 125 6.39 -3.62 -2.07
N SER A 126 5.48 -4.15 -1.27
CA SER A 126 5.10 -5.55 -1.35
C SER A 126 4.36 -5.80 -2.67
N ALA A 127 4.74 -6.85 -3.36
CA ALA A 127 3.94 -7.32 -4.48
C ALA A 127 2.83 -8.23 -3.92
N MET A 128 1.59 -7.97 -4.28
CA MET A 128 0.55 -8.96 -4.08
C MET A 128 0.90 -10.19 -4.94
N SER A 129 1.18 -11.30 -4.28
CA SER A 129 1.32 -12.59 -4.96
C SER A 129 -0.07 -13.21 -5.18
N ALA A 130 -0.21 -14.12 -6.14
CA ALA A 130 -1.44 -14.89 -6.32
C ALA A 130 -1.87 -15.67 -5.06
N HIS A 131 -1.00 -15.71 -4.05
CA HIS A 131 -1.22 -16.41 -2.78
C HIS A 131 -1.07 -15.44 -1.62
N TYR A 132 -2.18 -15.12 -0.97
CA TYR A 132 -2.15 -14.43 0.31
C TYR A 132 -1.79 -15.42 1.42
N ARG A 133 -0.81 -15.06 2.25
CA ARG A 133 -0.43 -15.82 3.44
C ARG A 133 -0.66 -14.95 4.68
N ARG A 134 -1.32 -15.52 5.68
CA ARG A 134 -1.47 -14.87 6.98
C ARG A 134 -0.10 -14.70 7.63
N LEU A 135 0.21 -13.48 8.04
CA LEU A 135 1.43 -13.10 8.74
C LEU A 135 1.15 -12.88 10.24
N ARG A 136 2.19 -12.69 11.04
CA ARG A 136 2.05 -12.22 12.42
C ARG A 136 1.37 -10.86 12.49
N ALA A 137 1.64 -9.98 11.54
CA ALA A 137 1.08 -8.64 11.46
C ALA A 137 -0.37 -8.60 10.98
N THR A 138 -0.91 -9.68 10.39
CA THR A 138 -2.28 -9.70 9.84
C THR A 138 -3.33 -9.42 10.90
N LEU A 139 -3.26 -10.11 12.04
CA LEU A 139 -4.24 -9.94 13.13
C LEU A 139 -4.19 -8.51 13.70
N PRO A 140 -3.03 -8.00 14.15
CA PRO A 140 -2.92 -6.61 14.60
C PRO A 140 -3.36 -5.57 13.55
N ALA A 141 -3.12 -5.83 12.24
CA ALA A 141 -3.56 -4.93 11.19
C ALA A 141 -5.09 -4.85 11.08
N ILE A 142 -5.78 -5.99 11.18
CA ILE A 142 -7.26 -6.04 11.18
C ILE A 142 -7.82 -5.37 12.42
N GLU A 143 -7.21 -5.61 13.59
CA GLU A 143 -7.61 -4.99 14.86
C GLU A 143 -7.50 -3.47 14.81
N LEU A 144 -6.37 -2.93 14.31
CA LEU A 144 -6.19 -1.48 14.10
C LEU A 144 -7.24 -0.88 13.17
N LEU A 145 -7.58 -1.58 12.09
CA LEU A 145 -8.64 -1.12 11.17
C LEU A 145 -10.01 -1.14 11.85
N ALA A 146 -10.31 -2.18 12.61
CA ALA A 146 -11.57 -2.27 13.35
C ALA A 146 -11.69 -1.13 14.38
N GLU A 147 -10.62 -0.81 15.10
CA GLU A 147 -10.55 0.31 16.05
C GLU A 147 -10.72 1.65 15.33
N PHE A 148 -10.05 1.84 14.21
CA PHE A 148 -10.18 3.05 13.40
C PHE A 148 -11.62 3.28 12.94
N PHE A 149 -12.26 2.27 12.35
CA PHE A 149 -13.64 2.40 11.86
C PHE A 149 -14.67 2.57 12.99
N ALA A 150 -14.44 1.92 14.14
CA ALA A 150 -15.26 2.12 15.33
C ALA A 150 -15.11 3.56 15.84
N SER A 151 -13.89 4.10 15.93
CA SER A 151 -13.65 5.47 16.36
C SER A 151 -14.22 6.51 15.38
N ALA A 152 -14.22 6.21 14.09
CA ALA A 152 -14.83 7.03 13.05
C ALA A 152 -16.35 6.90 12.97
N ARG A 153 -16.97 6.06 13.79
CA ARG A 153 -18.43 5.82 13.87
C ARG A 153 -19.06 5.47 12.52
N CYS A 154 -18.37 4.65 11.71
CA CYS A 154 -18.92 4.18 10.45
C CYS A 154 -20.17 3.32 10.68
N SER A 155 -21.23 3.52 9.87
CA SER A 155 -22.45 2.71 9.99
C SER A 155 -22.26 1.28 9.46
N GLN A 156 -21.45 1.12 8.43
CA GLN A 156 -21.18 -0.18 7.82
C GLN A 156 -19.81 -0.20 7.17
N ILE A 157 -19.14 -1.36 7.19
CA ILE A 157 -17.86 -1.58 6.51
C ILE A 157 -17.99 -2.76 5.57
N ILE A 158 -17.75 -2.53 4.29
CA ILE A 158 -17.78 -3.54 3.25
C ILE A 158 -16.35 -3.82 2.77
N TRP A 159 -15.87 -5.04 2.95
CA TRP A 159 -14.55 -5.45 2.52
C TRP A 159 -14.60 -6.13 1.16
N TYR A 160 -13.90 -5.57 0.19
CA TYR A 160 -13.62 -6.25 -1.08
C TYR A 160 -12.31 -7.02 -0.98
N LEU A 161 -12.38 -8.32 -1.28
CA LEU A 161 -11.24 -9.21 -1.35
C LEU A 161 -11.22 -9.87 -2.72
N ASP A 162 -10.12 -9.71 -3.46
CA ASP A 162 -9.98 -10.29 -4.80
C ASP A 162 -10.15 -11.80 -4.79
N ARG A 163 -11.16 -12.28 -5.49
CA ARG A 163 -11.54 -13.69 -5.53
C ARG A 163 -10.44 -14.62 -6.05
N PRO A 164 -9.60 -14.23 -7.05
CA PRO A 164 -8.52 -15.08 -7.54
C PRO A 164 -7.38 -15.28 -6.54
N VAL A 165 -7.30 -14.48 -5.48
CA VAL A 165 -6.25 -14.61 -4.46
C VAL A 165 -6.57 -15.80 -3.58
N SER A 166 -5.69 -16.81 -3.56
CA SER A 166 -5.86 -17.97 -2.71
C SER A 166 -5.89 -17.59 -1.23
N ASN A 167 -6.67 -18.31 -0.43
CA ASN A 167 -6.95 -18.04 0.98
C ASN A 167 -7.83 -16.79 1.28
N SER A 168 -8.40 -16.13 0.27
CA SER A 168 -9.35 -15.03 0.47
C SER A 168 -10.53 -15.40 1.39
N GLY A 169 -11.06 -16.62 1.26
CA GLY A 169 -12.12 -17.13 2.14
C GLY A 169 -11.71 -17.32 3.61
N ARG A 170 -10.44 -17.65 3.87
CA ARG A 170 -9.89 -17.71 5.24
C ARG A 170 -9.71 -16.32 5.83
N LEU A 171 -9.22 -15.37 5.04
CA LEU A 171 -9.08 -13.98 5.44
C LEU A 171 -10.45 -13.37 5.74
N LYS A 172 -11.46 -13.60 4.90
CA LYS A 172 -12.84 -13.17 5.13
C LYS A 172 -13.35 -13.62 6.50
N ARG A 173 -13.21 -14.92 6.81
CA ARG A 173 -13.63 -15.47 8.11
C ARG A 173 -12.92 -14.80 9.28
N LEU A 174 -11.60 -14.61 9.18
CA LEU A 174 -10.82 -13.95 10.21
C LEU A 174 -11.29 -12.50 10.45
N ILE A 175 -11.55 -11.73 9.38
CA ILE A 175 -12.08 -10.37 9.51
C ILE A 175 -13.44 -10.40 10.22
N GLN A 176 -14.33 -11.31 9.82
CA GLN A 176 -15.66 -11.44 10.42
C GLN A 176 -15.59 -11.80 11.91
N GLU A 177 -14.71 -12.72 12.30
CA GLU A 177 -14.51 -13.12 13.71
C GLU A 177 -14.03 -11.94 14.58
N ILE A 178 -13.10 -11.13 14.08
CA ILE A 178 -12.57 -9.98 14.83
C ILE A 178 -13.61 -8.87 14.95
N VAL A 179 -14.33 -8.58 13.87
CA VAL A 179 -15.34 -7.49 13.85
C VAL A 179 -16.57 -7.89 14.66
N ALA A 180 -16.98 -9.17 14.63
CA ALA A 180 -18.14 -9.65 15.41
C ALA A 180 -17.89 -9.72 16.93
N GLY A 181 -16.64 -9.78 17.36
CA GLY A 181 -16.24 -9.80 18.76
C GLY A 181 -16.11 -8.41 19.42
N ARG A 182 -16.45 -7.35 18.68
CA ARG A 182 -16.42 -5.95 19.15
C ARG A 182 -17.79 -5.30 19.01
#